data_589fcc4b493c0f6ade3f35fca7daac82
#
_entry.id   589fcc4b493c0f6ade3f35fca7daac82
#
_cell.length_a   1.000
_cell.length_b   1.000
_cell.length_c   1.000
_cell.angle_alpha   90.00
_cell.angle_beta   90.00
_cell.angle_gamma   90.00
#
_symmetry.space_group_name_H-M   'P 1'
#
loop_
_entity.id
_entity.type
_entity.pdbx_description
1 polymer ?
#
loop_
_entity_poly.entity_id
_entity_poly.type
_entity_poly.pdbx_seq_one_letter_code
_entity_poly.pdbx_strand_id
1 'polypeptide(L)'
;MTYSALRYAAPDPCLLDLYAPPSPSYPTVVLIHGGGMEAGSRISPSFTDLAAALNSRGIALVSPDYRMFPDARYPDFIRDAAAAVAWCKRELPAYGADSRLYVGGLSAGAYLSMMLCFDPRWLAEVDLTPLDVSGWLHGSAQASAHYTCLRYRGFDPKRVIIDETSPIYHITPDFKSNPMQILVSDNDIPNRKEQNELLVGTLRHNGFDMSKVDFRVLHGNHCSFAHEKDAFGNPVFAGMILEFMREKCGENV
;
A
#
# COMPACT_ATOMS: atom_id res chain seq x y z
N MET A 1 -0.15 -21.99 1.27
CA MET A 1 -1.54 -22.27 1.78
C MET A 1 -2.37 -21.01 1.59
N THR A 2 -3.66 -21.14 1.30
CA THR A 2 -4.56 -19.97 1.16
C THR A 2 -5.65 -20.03 2.23
N TYR A 3 -5.83 -18.94 2.95
CA TYR A 3 -6.91 -18.75 3.92
C TYR A 3 -7.77 -17.59 3.40
N SER A 4 -9.01 -17.86 3.06
CA SER A 4 -9.88 -16.89 2.41
C SER A 4 -10.95 -16.36 3.34
N ALA A 5 -11.37 -15.12 3.10
CA ALA A 5 -12.46 -14.46 3.80
C ALA A 5 -12.29 -14.40 5.34
N LEU A 6 -11.06 -14.19 5.79
CA LEU A 6 -10.78 -13.94 7.20
C LEU A 6 -11.31 -12.54 7.57
N ARG A 7 -12.15 -12.50 8.62
CA ARG A 7 -12.73 -11.23 9.07
C ARG A 7 -11.73 -10.45 9.94
N TYR A 8 -11.40 -9.24 9.57
CA TYR A 8 -10.52 -8.38 10.37
C TYR A 8 -11.27 -7.28 11.15
N ALA A 9 -12.48 -6.90 10.71
CA ALA A 9 -13.35 -5.92 11.37
C ALA A 9 -14.82 -6.11 10.99
N ALA A 10 -15.71 -5.34 11.58
CA ALA A 10 -17.10 -5.17 11.20
C ALA A 10 -17.35 -3.70 10.82
N PRO A 11 -18.32 -3.40 9.94
CA PRO A 11 -19.17 -4.31 9.17
C PRO A 11 -18.48 -4.90 7.93
N ASP A 12 -19.19 -5.73 7.16
CA ASP A 12 -18.74 -6.18 5.84
C ASP A 12 -18.50 -4.97 4.90
N PRO A 13 -17.52 -5.03 3.95
CA PRO A 13 -16.75 -6.21 3.56
C PRO A 13 -15.35 -6.35 4.22
N CYS A 14 -15.18 -5.98 5.48
CA CYS A 14 -13.89 -6.00 6.18
C CYS A 14 -13.31 -7.43 6.30
N LEU A 15 -13.00 -8.02 5.16
CA LEU A 15 -12.44 -9.36 4.99
C LEU A 15 -11.06 -9.28 4.33
N LEU A 16 -10.23 -10.27 4.56
CA LEU A 16 -8.93 -10.41 3.88
C LEU A 16 -8.67 -11.86 3.47
N ASP A 17 -7.82 -12.02 2.46
CA ASP A 17 -7.27 -13.30 2.07
C ASP A 17 -5.77 -13.34 2.43
N LEU A 18 -5.32 -14.44 3.02
CA LEU A 18 -3.92 -14.72 3.32
C LEU A 18 -3.40 -15.83 2.42
N TYR A 19 -2.36 -15.53 1.67
CA TYR A 19 -1.58 -16.47 0.85
C TYR A 19 -0.24 -16.73 1.57
N ALA A 20 -0.17 -17.81 2.34
CA ALA A 20 1.00 -18.16 3.14
C ALA A 20 1.92 -19.16 2.42
N PRO A 21 3.26 -18.99 2.50
CA PRO A 21 4.20 -20.00 2.02
C PRO A 21 4.13 -21.26 2.89
N PRO A 22 4.67 -22.39 2.44
CA PRO A 22 4.59 -23.66 3.18
C PRO A 22 5.44 -23.68 4.45
N SER A 23 6.52 -22.91 4.52
CA SER A 23 7.44 -22.85 5.65
C SER A 23 7.05 -21.75 6.62
N PRO A 24 7.13 -21.94 7.95
CA PRO A 24 6.84 -20.91 8.94
C PRO A 24 7.97 -19.87 9.03
N SER A 25 7.76 -18.83 9.84
CA SER A 25 8.70 -17.70 10.05
C SER A 25 8.95 -16.90 8.80
N TYR A 26 7.87 -16.42 8.20
CA TYR A 26 7.90 -15.63 6.96
C TYR A 26 7.48 -14.18 7.18
N PRO A 27 8.10 -13.22 6.46
CA PRO A 27 7.62 -11.85 6.38
C PRO A 27 6.32 -11.80 5.57
N THR A 28 5.49 -10.79 5.83
CA THR A 28 4.21 -10.63 5.15
C THR A 28 4.09 -9.28 4.46
N VAL A 29 3.62 -9.28 3.23
CA VAL A 29 3.21 -8.10 2.49
C VAL A 29 1.69 -7.97 2.55
N VAL A 30 1.19 -6.87 3.08
CA VAL A 30 -0.22 -6.46 2.99
C VAL A 30 -0.36 -5.53 1.79
N LEU A 31 -1.11 -5.93 0.78
CA LEU A 31 -1.30 -5.15 -0.44
C LEU A 31 -2.77 -4.78 -0.63
N ILE A 32 -3.09 -3.50 -0.46
CA ILE A 32 -4.44 -2.95 -0.56
C ILE A 32 -4.78 -2.71 -2.03
N HIS A 33 -5.95 -3.19 -2.48
CA HIS A 33 -6.36 -3.09 -3.88
C HIS A 33 -6.70 -1.65 -4.30
N GLY A 34 -6.59 -1.38 -5.60
CA GLY A 34 -7.02 -0.13 -6.23
C GLY A 34 -8.52 -0.08 -6.51
N GLY A 35 -8.90 0.72 -7.51
CA GLY A 35 -10.30 0.86 -7.95
C GLY A 35 -10.97 2.15 -7.48
N GLY A 36 -10.20 3.18 -7.16
CA GLY A 36 -10.70 4.52 -6.86
C GLY A 36 -11.53 4.63 -5.58
N MET A 37 -11.49 3.64 -4.68
CA MET A 37 -12.38 3.51 -3.52
C MET A 37 -13.87 3.36 -3.91
N GLU A 38 -14.15 2.84 -5.11
CA GLU A 38 -15.49 2.63 -5.66
C GLU A 38 -15.65 1.24 -6.27
N ALA A 39 -14.53 0.57 -6.55
CA ALA A 39 -14.48 -0.74 -7.18
C ALA A 39 -13.22 -1.51 -6.73
N GLY A 40 -13.12 -2.76 -7.19
CA GLY A 40 -12.02 -3.64 -6.82
C GLY A 40 -12.38 -4.57 -5.67
N SER A 41 -11.50 -5.50 -5.40
CA SER A 41 -11.65 -6.40 -4.25
C SER A 41 -10.31 -7.09 -3.95
N ARG A 42 -10.24 -7.75 -2.79
CA ARG A 42 -9.13 -8.62 -2.39
C ARG A 42 -8.89 -9.77 -3.37
N ILE A 43 -9.92 -10.14 -4.13
CA ILE A 43 -9.86 -11.23 -5.12
C ILE A 43 -9.49 -10.61 -6.47
N SER A 44 -8.21 -10.74 -6.85
CA SER A 44 -7.68 -10.28 -8.13
C SER A 44 -6.72 -11.32 -8.70
N PRO A 45 -6.83 -11.66 -9.99
CA PRO A 45 -5.88 -12.57 -10.63
C PRO A 45 -4.42 -12.12 -10.49
N SER A 46 -4.14 -10.81 -10.60
CA SER A 46 -2.80 -10.25 -10.42
C SER A 46 -2.27 -10.46 -9.00
N PHE A 47 -3.12 -10.42 -7.99
CA PHE A 47 -2.72 -10.70 -6.61
C PHE A 47 -2.43 -12.19 -6.38
N THR A 48 -3.17 -13.08 -7.04
CA THR A 48 -2.90 -14.52 -6.97
C THR A 48 -1.54 -14.86 -7.61
N ASP A 49 -1.24 -14.28 -8.77
CA ASP A 49 0.06 -14.46 -9.45
C ASP A 49 1.19 -13.87 -8.61
N LEU A 50 1.00 -12.68 -8.07
CA LEU A 50 1.95 -12.03 -7.16
C LEU A 50 2.20 -12.87 -5.90
N ALA A 51 1.13 -13.40 -5.28
CA ALA A 51 1.22 -14.25 -4.11
C ALA A 51 2.02 -15.52 -4.39
N ALA A 52 1.80 -16.17 -5.55
CA ALA A 52 2.56 -17.34 -5.94
C ALA A 52 4.06 -17.04 -6.08
N ALA A 53 4.40 -15.89 -6.70
CA ALA A 53 5.79 -15.45 -6.85
C ALA A 53 6.45 -15.12 -5.50
N LEU A 54 5.77 -14.41 -4.62
CA LEU A 54 6.28 -14.09 -3.28
C LEU A 54 6.40 -15.33 -2.40
N ASN A 55 5.40 -16.23 -2.43
CA ASN A 55 5.43 -17.49 -1.66
C ASN A 55 6.59 -18.39 -2.06
N SER A 56 6.99 -18.40 -3.33
CA SER A 56 8.18 -19.14 -3.78
C SER A 56 9.48 -18.64 -3.15
N ARG A 57 9.46 -17.43 -2.59
CA ARG A 57 10.55 -16.78 -1.87
C ARG A 57 10.33 -16.73 -0.35
N GLY A 58 9.35 -17.48 0.15
CA GLY A 58 9.07 -17.54 1.57
C GLY A 58 8.38 -16.29 2.14
N ILE A 59 7.68 -15.50 1.31
CA ILE A 59 6.99 -14.27 1.71
C ILE A 59 5.48 -14.49 1.55
N ALA A 60 4.70 -14.16 2.58
CA ALA A 60 3.24 -14.18 2.49
C ALA A 60 2.68 -12.91 1.84
N LEU A 61 1.53 -13.04 1.19
CA LEU A 61 0.71 -11.91 0.76
C LEU A 61 -0.62 -11.92 1.51
N VAL A 62 -1.02 -10.75 2.01
CA VAL A 62 -2.37 -10.47 2.52
C VAL A 62 -3.02 -9.44 1.60
N SER A 63 -4.25 -9.74 1.19
CA SER A 63 -5.06 -8.82 0.38
C SER A 63 -6.36 -8.52 1.14
N PRO A 64 -6.53 -7.30 1.68
CA PRO A 64 -7.77 -6.91 2.35
C PRO A 64 -8.76 -6.24 1.39
N ASP A 65 -10.06 -6.49 1.58
CA ASP A 65 -11.13 -5.59 1.17
C ASP A 65 -11.22 -4.44 2.17
N TYR A 66 -11.86 -3.36 1.78
CA TYR A 66 -12.22 -2.23 2.63
C TYR A 66 -13.57 -1.65 2.16
N ARG A 67 -14.29 -0.96 3.03
CA ARG A 67 -15.54 -0.31 2.65
C ARG A 67 -15.27 0.79 1.63
N MET A 68 -16.12 0.91 0.63
CA MET A 68 -15.96 1.81 -0.51
C MET A 68 -17.12 2.80 -0.61
N PHE A 69 -16.93 3.86 -1.37
CA PHE A 69 -18.01 4.78 -1.74
C PHE A 69 -19.04 4.05 -2.63
N PRO A 70 -20.38 4.28 -2.46
CA PRO A 70 -21.00 5.32 -1.62
C PRO A 70 -21.23 4.95 -0.15
N ASP A 71 -21.02 3.68 0.25
CA ASP A 71 -21.35 3.17 1.59
C ASP A 71 -20.37 3.67 2.66
N ALA A 72 -19.15 4.03 2.26
CA ALA A 72 -18.13 4.64 3.11
C ALA A 72 -17.57 5.93 2.49
N ARG A 73 -17.04 6.80 3.33
CA ARG A 73 -16.40 8.06 2.95
C ARG A 73 -15.14 8.26 3.78
N TYR A 74 -14.36 9.29 3.45
CA TYR A 74 -13.25 9.70 4.31
C TYR A 74 -13.78 10.02 5.72
N PRO A 75 -13.19 9.45 6.78
CA PRO A 75 -11.98 8.61 6.77
C PRO A 75 -12.22 7.09 6.86
N ASP A 76 -13.43 6.57 6.65
CA ASP A 76 -13.80 5.17 6.94
C ASP A 76 -12.86 4.16 6.26
N PHE A 77 -12.58 4.33 4.97
CA PHE A 77 -11.71 3.40 4.23
C PHE A 77 -10.25 3.42 4.73
N ILE A 78 -9.79 4.53 5.32
CA ILE A 78 -8.45 4.59 5.95
C ILE A 78 -8.46 3.83 7.27
N ARG A 79 -9.52 3.96 8.06
CA ARG A 79 -9.71 3.20 9.30
C ARG A 79 -9.81 1.70 9.04
N ASP A 80 -10.49 1.30 7.96
CA ASP A 80 -10.55 -0.11 7.56
C ASP A 80 -9.15 -0.63 7.19
N ALA A 81 -8.36 0.15 6.44
CA ALA A 81 -6.98 -0.20 6.12
C ALA A 81 -6.11 -0.31 7.39
N ALA A 82 -6.25 0.63 8.35
CA ALA A 82 -5.56 0.56 9.65
C ALA A 82 -5.96 -0.68 10.44
N ALA A 83 -7.26 -1.00 10.49
CA ALA A 83 -7.76 -2.20 11.18
C ALA A 83 -7.23 -3.49 10.55
N ALA A 84 -7.11 -3.55 9.20
CA ALA A 84 -6.50 -4.69 8.51
C ALA A 84 -5.02 -4.86 8.89
N VAL A 85 -4.26 -3.78 8.97
CA VAL A 85 -2.85 -3.80 9.41
C VAL A 85 -2.76 -4.26 10.87
N ALA A 86 -3.60 -3.76 11.76
CA ALA A 86 -3.63 -4.15 13.17
C ALA A 86 -3.98 -5.63 13.34
N TRP A 87 -4.96 -6.13 12.57
CA TRP A 87 -5.31 -7.55 12.54
C TRP A 87 -4.09 -8.39 12.11
N CYS A 88 -3.40 -7.98 11.05
CA CYS A 88 -2.20 -8.68 10.58
C CYS A 88 -1.13 -8.76 11.67
N LYS A 89 -0.83 -7.66 12.36
CA LYS A 89 0.15 -7.64 13.46
C LYS A 89 -0.22 -8.59 14.59
N ARG A 90 -1.50 -8.68 14.93
CA ARG A 90 -1.99 -9.47 16.06
C ARG A 90 -2.18 -10.96 15.72
N GLU A 91 -2.76 -11.26 14.56
CA GLU A 91 -3.24 -12.61 14.25
C GLU A 91 -2.27 -13.44 13.37
N LEU A 92 -1.49 -12.81 12.48
CA LEU A 92 -0.62 -13.55 11.56
C LEU A 92 0.43 -14.45 12.21
N PRO A 93 0.94 -14.17 13.44
CA PRO A 93 1.81 -15.12 14.12
C PRO A 93 1.17 -16.51 14.33
N ALA A 94 -0.15 -16.58 14.53
CA ALA A 94 -0.87 -17.87 14.64
C ALA A 94 -0.90 -18.66 13.30
N TYR A 95 -0.64 -17.99 12.17
CA TYR A 95 -0.54 -18.59 10.85
C TYR A 95 0.91 -18.88 10.44
N GLY A 96 1.88 -18.58 11.29
CA GLY A 96 3.30 -18.85 11.08
C GLY A 96 4.11 -17.65 10.55
N ALA A 97 3.54 -16.45 10.48
CA ALA A 97 4.30 -15.24 10.13
C ALA A 97 5.25 -14.84 11.27
N ASP A 98 6.35 -14.21 10.91
CA ASP A 98 7.21 -13.48 11.86
C ASP A 98 6.72 -12.04 12.06
N SER A 99 7.52 -11.20 12.72
CA SER A 99 7.14 -9.83 13.06
C SER A 99 7.24 -8.84 11.88
N ARG A 100 7.86 -9.23 10.76
CA ARG A 100 8.13 -8.35 9.62
C ARG A 100 6.88 -8.18 8.78
N LEU A 101 6.32 -6.97 8.81
CA LEU A 101 5.10 -6.61 8.09
C LEU A 101 5.40 -5.44 7.14
N TYR A 102 5.17 -5.65 5.85
CA TYR A 102 5.24 -4.64 4.80
C TYR A 102 3.82 -4.25 4.41
N VAL A 103 3.56 -2.96 4.26
CA VAL A 103 2.22 -2.46 3.94
C VAL A 103 2.29 -1.61 2.69
N GLY A 104 1.38 -1.84 1.78
CA GLY A 104 1.30 -1.07 0.55
C GLY A 104 -0.03 -1.19 -0.16
N GLY A 105 -0.06 -0.72 -1.39
CA GLY A 105 -1.23 -0.80 -2.24
C GLY A 105 -0.98 -0.29 -3.64
N LEU A 106 -1.99 -0.40 -4.46
CA LEU A 106 -1.99 0.09 -5.84
C LEU A 106 -3.08 1.15 -6.02
N SER A 107 -2.77 2.26 -6.69
CA SER A 107 -3.73 3.33 -7.00
C SER A 107 -4.43 3.86 -5.74
N ALA A 108 -5.74 3.66 -5.58
CA ALA A 108 -6.49 4.01 -4.39
C ALA A 108 -5.95 3.30 -3.14
N GLY A 109 -5.58 2.02 -3.23
CA GLY A 109 -4.94 1.30 -2.13
C GLY A 109 -3.59 1.90 -1.74
N ALA A 110 -2.83 2.42 -2.71
CA ALA A 110 -1.61 3.15 -2.44
C ALA A 110 -1.86 4.51 -1.78
N TYR A 111 -2.95 5.21 -2.12
CA TYR A 111 -3.39 6.39 -1.37
C TYR A 111 -3.68 6.02 0.10
N LEU A 112 -4.41 4.92 0.35
CA LEU A 112 -4.69 4.46 1.71
C LEU A 112 -3.39 4.15 2.47
N SER A 113 -2.48 3.40 1.86
CA SER A 113 -1.19 3.09 2.50
C SER A 113 -0.32 4.33 2.74
N MET A 114 -0.36 5.34 1.84
CA MET A 114 0.29 6.63 2.08
C MET A 114 -0.35 7.39 3.26
N MET A 115 -1.68 7.39 3.38
CA MET A 115 -2.35 8.01 4.53
C MET A 115 -1.93 7.32 5.85
N LEU A 116 -1.83 5.99 5.88
CA LEU A 116 -1.32 5.28 7.07
C LEU A 116 0.16 5.60 7.37
N CYS A 117 0.97 5.78 6.33
CA CYS A 117 2.39 6.08 6.47
C CYS A 117 2.65 7.51 6.94
N PHE A 118 2.01 8.50 6.31
CA PHE A 118 2.32 9.91 6.51
C PHE A 118 1.47 10.58 7.59
N ASP A 119 0.27 10.09 7.87
CA ASP A 119 -0.59 10.57 8.95
C ASP A 119 -0.69 9.54 10.08
N PRO A 120 0.14 9.68 11.12
CA PRO A 120 0.22 8.68 12.20
C PRO A 120 -1.06 8.53 13.01
N ARG A 121 -2.01 9.47 12.91
CA ARG A 121 -3.28 9.42 13.64
C ARG A 121 -4.06 8.14 13.37
N TRP A 122 -4.04 7.65 12.12
CA TRP A 122 -4.83 6.48 11.72
C TRP A 122 -4.32 5.17 12.33
N LEU A 123 -3.01 4.99 12.38
CA LEU A 123 -2.41 3.83 13.04
C LEU A 123 -2.50 3.96 14.58
N ALA A 124 -2.46 5.19 15.11
CA ALA A 124 -2.63 5.41 16.55
C ALA A 124 -4.04 5.01 17.03
N GLU A 125 -5.09 5.11 16.20
CA GLU A 125 -6.45 4.63 16.54
C GLU A 125 -6.50 3.10 16.78
N VAL A 126 -5.47 2.36 16.35
CA VAL A 126 -5.36 0.90 16.50
C VAL A 126 -4.08 0.48 17.25
N ASP A 127 -3.55 1.36 18.09
CA ASP A 127 -2.37 1.16 18.94
C ASP A 127 -1.09 0.81 18.17
N LEU A 128 -0.94 1.36 16.94
CA LEU A 128 0.22 1.21 16.09
C LEU A 128 0.79 2.58 15.68
N THR A 129 2.01 2.54 15.14
CA THR A 129 2.69 3.68 14.53
C THR A 129 3.21 3.31 13.13
N PRO A 130 3.57 4.27 12.28
CA PRO A 130 4.22 3.98 11.01
C PRO A 130 5.55 3.19 11.14
N LEU A 131 6.20 3.21 12.30
CA LEU A 131 7.43 2.47 12.58
C LEU A 131 7.20 0.98 12.92
N ASP A 132 5.95 0.58 13.20
CA ASP A 132 5.57 -0.83 13.38
C ASP A 132 5.48 -1.59 12.05
N VAL A 133 5.51 -0.87 10.93
CA VAL A 133 5.55 -1.40 9.56
C VAL A 133 7.00 -1.45 9.10
N SER A 134 7.49 -2.62 8.66
CA SER A 134 8.90 -2.85 8.30
C SER A 134 9.31 -2.10 7.01
N GLY A 135 8.36 -1.84 6.12
CA GLY A 135 8.57 -1.05 4.91
C GLY A 135 7.25 -0.80 4.18
N TRP A 136 7.23 0.26 3.36
CA TRP A 136 6.04 0.76 2.69
C TRP A 136 6.14 0.59 1.16
N LEU A 137 5.04 0.23 0.51
CA LEU A 137 4.99 -0.06 -0.93
C LEU A 137 3.85 0.75 -1.59
N HIS A 138 4.17 1.88 -2.21
CA HIS A 138 3.20 2.82 -2.77
C HIS A 138 3.23 2.78 -4.30
N GLY A 139 2.28 2.09 -4.93
CA GLY A 139 2.19 1.95 -6.38
C GLY A 139 1.16 2.89 -7.01
N SER A 140 1.61 3.86 -7.82
CA SER A 140 0.78 4.84 -8.55
C SER A 140 -0.20 5.60 -7.65
N ALA A 141 0.24 6.00 -6.46
CA ALA A 141 -0.57 6.66 -5.45
C ALA A 141 -0.95 8.09 -5.83
N GLN A 142 -2.10 8.57 -5.41
CA GLN A 142 -2.46 9.98 -5.44
C GLN A 142 -1.95 10.66 -4.16
N ALA A 143 -0.96 11.54 -4.28
CA ALA A 143 -0.36 12.21 -3.13
C ALA A 143 -1.17 13.44 -2.64
N SER A 144 -2.05 13.99 -3.48
CA SER A 144 -3.04 15.02 -3.12
C SER A 144 -4.34 14.39 -2.60
N ALA A 145 -5.34 15.21 -2.27
CA ALA A 145 -6.69 14.75 -1.95
C ALA A 145 -7.24 13.87 -3.07
N HIS A 146 -7.70 12.66 -2.72
CA HIS A 146 -8.11 11.68 -3.73
C HIS A 146 -9.33 12.16 -4.51
N TYR A 147 -9.34 11.93 -5.84
CA TYR A 147 -10.40 12.42 -6.72
C TYR A 147 -11.81 11.98 -6.32
N THR A 148 -11.98 10.78 -5.75
CA THR A 148 -13.26 10.31 -5.20
C THR A 148 -13.66 11.15 -3.99
N CYS A 149 -12.71 11.49 -3.09
CA CYS A 149 -12.96 12.38 -1.98
C CYS A 149 -13.38 13.78 -2.45
N LEU A 150 -12.72 14.31 -3.46
CA LEU A 150 -13.09 15.61 -4.06
C LEU A 150 -14.49 15.58 -4.63
N ARG A 151 -14.84 14.51 -5.37
CA ARG A 151 -16.15 14.40 -6.02
C ARG A 151 -17.31 14.41 -5.04
N TYR A 152 -17.29 13.60 -3.97
CA TYR A 152 -18.41 13.61 -3.01
C TYR A 152 -18.40 14.85 -2.09
N ARG A 153 -17.28 15.60 -2.02
CA ARG A 153 -17.21 16.92 -1.39
C ARG A 153 -17.70 18.05 -2.29
N GLY A 154 -18.09 17.74 -3.54
CA GLY A 154 -18.59 18.73 -4.51
C GLY A 154 -17.51 19.51 -5.25
N PHE A 155 -16.27 19.08 -5.19
CA PHE A 155 -15.17 19.66 -5.99
C PHE A 155 -15.02 18.95 -7.33
N ASP A 156 -14.46 19.66 -8.32
CA ASP A 156 -14.03 19.03 -9.56
C ASP A 156 -12.91 18.00 -9.24
N PRO A 157 -13.11 16.70 -9.59
CA PRO A 157 -12.15 15.65 -9.30
C PRO A 157 -10.81 15.78 -10.05
N LYS A 158 -10.73 16.64 -11.07
CA LYS A 158 -9.50 16.95 -11.79
C LYS A 158 -8.59 17.95 -11.07
N ARG A 159 -9.09 18.62 -10.03
CA ARG A 159 -8.29 19.57 -9.26
C ARG A 159 -7.25 18.84 -8.41
N VAL A 160 -6.08 19.45 -8.29
CA VAL A 160 -5.07 19.07 -7.30
C VAL A 160 -5.30 19.95 -6.07
N ILE A 161 -5.81 19.36 -5.01
CA ILE A 161 -6.05 20.03 -3.72
C ILE A 161 -5.17 19.34 -2.68
N ILE A 162 -4.45 20.12 -1.90
CA ILE A 162 -3.64 19.63 -0.77
C ILE A 162 -4.28 20.16 0.52
N ASP A 163 -4.87 19.25 1.27
CA ASP A 163 -5.50 19.49 2.56
C ASP A 163 -5.31 18.25 3.47
N GLU A 164 -5.94 18.20 4.62
CA GLU A 164 -5.82 17.08 5.58
C GLU A 164 -6.20 15.71 5.00
N THR A 165 -6.89 15.66 3.85
CA THR A 165 -7.20 14.41 3.14
C THR A 165 -6.11 14.00 2.15
N SER A 166 -4.97 14.69 2.16
CA SER A 166 -3.87 14.50 1.21
C SER A 166 -2.65 13.91 1.93
N PRO A 167 -2.09 12.78 1.47
CA PRO A 167 -0.90 12.20 2.11
C PRO A 167 0.26 13.21 2.25
N ILE A 168 0.55 13.98 1.21
CA ILE A 168 1.65 14.96 1.19
C ILE A 168 1.50 16.07 2.25
N TYR A 169 0.27 16.38 2.67
CA TYR A 169 -0.02 17.41 3.68
C TYR A 169 0.61 17.09 5.04
N HIS A 170 0.75 15.80 5.37
CA HIS A 170 1.22 15.31 6.66
C HIS A 170 2.74 15.16 6.76
N ILE A 171 3.49 15.46 5.68
CA ILE A 171 4.96 15.41 5.70
C ILE A 171 5.50 16.68 6.38
N THR A 172 6.04 16.50 7.58
CA THR A 172 6.62 17.56 8.40
C THR A 172 8.09 17.24 8.71
N PRO A 173 8.88 18.20 9.24
CA PRO A 173 10.26 17.93 9.67
C PRO A 173 10.39 16.82 10.73
N ASP A 174 9.34 16.58 11.51
CA ASP A 174 9.31 15.52 12.52
C ASP A 174 8.84 14.16 11.99
N PHE A 175 8.50 14.07 10.71
CA PHE A 175 8.05 12.84 10.09
C PHE A 175 9.10 11.73 10.19
N LYS A 176 8.68 10.56 10.66
CA LYS A 176 9.52 9.36 10.79
C LYS A 176 8.81 8.15 10.21
N SER A 177 9.54 7.38 9.43
CA SER A 177 9.07 6.12 8.86
C SER A 177 10.23 5.16 8.61
N ASN A 178 9.91 3.90 8.46
CA ASN A 178 10.77 2.89 7.88
C ASN A 178 10.87 3.09 6.35
N PRO A 179 11.76 2.37 5.64
CA PRO A 179 11.94 2.52 4.19
C PRO A 179 10.63 2.47 3.41
N MET A 180 10.60 3.19 2.29
CA MET A 180 9.45 3.22 1.38
C MET A 180 9.87 3.08 -0.08
N GLN A 181 9.10 2.29 -0.81
CA GLN A 181 9.14 2.23 -2.27
C GLN A 181 7.96 3.03 -2.83
N ILE A 182 8.24 3.92 -3.77
CA ILE A 182 7.25 4.74 -4.47
C ILE A 182 7.42 4.48 -5.95
N LEU A 183 6.45 3.81 -6.55
CA LEU A 183 6.42 3.49 -7.97
C LEU A 183 5.35 4.31 -8.68
N VAL A 184 5.66 4.86 -9.84
CA VAL A 184 4.70 5.58 -10.69
C VAL A 184 5.04 5.32 -12.16
N SER A 185 4.04 5.29 -13.04
CA SER A 185 4.26 5.14 -14.47
C SER A 185 4.51 6.50 -15.14
N ASP A 186 5.27 6.52 -16.23
CA ASP A 186 5.56 7.72 -17.01
C ASP A 186 4.33 8.22 -17.80
N ASN A 187 3.42 7.30 -18.16
CA ASN A 187 2.13 7.59 -18.79
C ASN A 187 0.95 7.24 -17.85
N ASP A 188 1.06 7.64 -16.59
CA ASP A 188 0.03 7.43 -15.57
C ASP A 188 -1.19 8.36 -15.76
N ILE A 189 -2.20 8.26 -14.89
CA ILE A 189 -3.30 9.23 -14.80
C ILE A 189 -2.71 10.65 -14.74
N PRO A 190 -3.28 11.64 -15.45
CA PRO A 190 -2.76 13.03 -15.46
C PRO A 190 -2.43 13.57 -14.05
N ASN A 191 -1.30 14.20 -13.90
CA ASN A 191 -0.72 14.73 -12.66
C ASN A 191 -0.27 13.67 -11.63
N ARG A 192 -0.38 12.38 -11.93
CA ARG A 192 -0.02 11.33 -10.96
C ARG A 192 1.50 11.28 -10.74
N LYS A 193 2.27 11.30 -11.82
CA LYS A 193 3.74 11.31 -11.76
C LYS A 193 4.23 12.57 -11.04
N GLU A 194 3.76 13.74 -11.45
CA GLU A 194 4.14 15.04 -10.89
C GLU A 194 3.84 15.15 -9.39
N GLN A 195 2.70 14.56 -8.94
CA GLN A 195 2.36 14.52 -7.52
C GLN A 195 3.33 13.64 -6.71
N ASN A 196 3.77 12.50 -7.26
CA ASN A 196 4.75 11.64 -6.60
C ASN A 196 6.14 12.28 -6.61
N GLU A 197 6.54 12.97 -7.66
CA GLU A 197 7.77 13.77 -7.71
C GLU A 197 7.75 14.89 -6.66
N LEU A 198 6.62 15.60 -6.53
CA LEU A 198 6.43 16.63 -5.51
C LEU A 198 6.51 16.03 -4.10
N LEU A 199 5.88 14.88 -3.86
CA LEU A 199 5.94 14.18 -2.56
C LEU A 199 7.38 13.82 -2.20
N VAL A 200 8.15 13.26 -3.12
CA VAL A 200 9.57 12.94 -2.90
C VAL A 200 10.40 14.20 -2.67
N GLY A 201 10.11 15.28 -3.40
CA GLY A 201 10.71 16.61 -3.16
C GLY A 201 10.39 17.14 -1.76
N THR A 202 9.15 16.96 -1.29
CA THR A 202 8.68 17.39 0.03
C THR A 202 9.36 16.59 1.14
N LEU A 203 9.53 15.27 0.99
CA LEU A 203 10.30 14.45 1.94
C LEU A 203 11.73 14.97 2.08
N ARG A 204 12.41 15.20 0.95
CA ARG A 204 13.78 15.74 0.94
C ARG A 204 13.86 17.12 1.59
N HIS A 205 12.92 18.02 1.28
CA HIS A 205 12.87 19.37 1.83
C HIS A 205 12.71 19.36 3.35
N ASN A 206 11.92 18.43 3.88
CA ASN A 206 11.69 18.28 5.33
C ASN A 206 12.76 17.42 6.04
N GLY A 207 13.85 17.06 5.35
CA GLY A 207 14.99 16.39 5.97
C GLY A 207 14.82 14.90 6.20
N PHE A 208 13.85 14.25 5.52
CA PHE A 208 13.72 12.78 5.58
C PHE A 208 14.96 12.13 4.97
N ASP A 209 15.42 11.03 5.57
CA ASP A 209 16.56 10.26 5.08
C ASP A 209 16.23 9.61 3.72
N MET A 210 16.71 10.22 2.65
CA MET A 210 16.44 9.76 1.27
C MET A 210 17.09 8.42 0.93
N SER A 211 18.04 7.92 1.74
CA SER A 211 18.56 6.55 1.57
C SER A 211 17.49 5.47 1.79
N LYS A 212 16.43 5.80 2.53
CA LYS A 212 15.26 4.98 2.81
C LYS A 212 14.19 5.03 1.71
N VAL A 213 14.34 5.90 0.70
CA VAL A 213 13.35 6.06 -0.37
C VAL A 213 13.85 5.36 -1.63
N ASP A 214 13.03 4.46 -2.16
CA ASP A 214 13.18 3.88 -3.49
C ASP A 214 12.10 4.46 -4.40
N PHE A 215 12.43 5.54 -5.12
CA PHE A 215 11.51 6.19 -6.06
C PHE A 215 11.85 5.80 -7.49
N ARG A 216 10.86 5.24 -8.20
CA ARG A 216 11.03 4.82 -9.61
C ARG A 216 9.88 5.35 -10.48
N VAL A 217 10.26 5.92 -11.63
CA VAL A 217 9.33 6.19 -12.73
C VAL A 217 9.49 5.06 -13.75
N LEU A 218 8.43 4.30 -13.95
CA LEU A 218 8.42 3.11 -14.80
C LEU A 218 7.76 3.44 -16.14
N HIS A 219 8.20 2.77 -17.20
CA HIS A 219 7.54 2.92 -18.50
C HIS A 219 6.20 2.18 -18.47
N GLY A 220 5.12 2.86 -18.93
CA GLY A 220 3.80 2.26 -19.05
C GLY A 220 2.65 3.13 -18.56
N ASN A 221 1.47 2.54 -18.53
CA ASN A 221 0.23 3.19 -18.08
C ASN A 221 0.03 3.00 -16.56
N HIS A 222 -1.07 3.56 -16.04
CA HIS A 222 -1.44 3.48 -14.63
C HIS A 222 -1.42 2.04 -14.08
N CYS A 223 -0.52 1.77 -13.14
CA CYS A 223 -0.31 0.46 -12.50
C CYS A 223 0.05 -0.69 -13.46
N SER A 224 0.52 -0.43 -14.70
CA SER A 224 0.84 -1.50 -15.65
C SER A 224 1.88 -2.49 -15.09
N PHE A 225 2.87 -2.00 -14.36
CA PHE A 225 3.91 -2.82 -13.71
C PHE A 225 3.36 -3.91 -12.77
N ALA A 226 2.14 -3.72 -12.24
CA ALA A 226 1.50 -4.70 -11.36
C ALA A 226 0.87 -5.88 -12.11
N HIS A 227 0.72 -5.75 -13.43
CA HIS A 227 0.13 -6.76 -14.32
C HIS A 227 1.14 -7.34 -15.31
N GLU A 228 2.30 -6.72 -15.45
CA GLU A 228 3.35 -7.15 -16.37
C GLU A 228 4.09 -8.38 -15.84
N LYS A 229 4.54 -9.21 -16.79
CA LYS A 229 5.38 -10.37 -16.53
C LYS A 229 6.70 -10.25 -17.29
N ASP A 230 7.76 -10.74 -16.69
CA ASP A 230 9.07 -10.83 -17.32
C ASP A 230 9.10 -11.92 -18.42
N ALA A 231 10.23 -12.07 -19.09
CA ALA A 231 10.42 -13.07 -20.16
C ALA A 231 10.25 -14.53 -19.68
N PHE A 232 10.26 -14.76 -18.38
CA PHE A 232 10.08 -16.06 -17.74
C PHE A 232 8.66 -16.27 -17.19
N GLY A 233 7.78 -15.26 -17.33
CA GLY A 233 6.39 -15.30 -16.86
C GLY A 233 6.22 -14.90 -15.39
N ASN A 234 7.24 -14.39 -14.70
CA ASN A 234 7.12 -13.93 -13.32
C ASN A 234 6.56 -12.50 -13.29
N PRO A 235 5.70 -12.17 -12.29
CA PRO A 235 5.24 -10.80 -12.10
C PRO A 235 6.41 -9.83 -11.87
N VAL A 236 6.53 -8.80 -12.69
CA VAL A 236 7.57 -7.77 -12.59
C VAL A 236 7.52 -7.09 -11.22
N PHE A 237 6.33 -6.84 -10.72
CA PHE A 237 6.13 -6.22 -9.41
C PHE A 237 6.69 -7.06 -8.25
N ALA A 238 6.63 -8.41 -8.34
CA ALA A 238 7.28 -9.27 -7.34
C ALA A 238 8.79 -9.01 -7.27
N GLY A 239 9.45 -8.90 -8.42
CA GLY A 239 10.88 -8.59 -8.50
C GLY A 239 11.21 -7.25 -7.83
N MET A 240 10.40 -6.22 -8.06
CA MET A 240 10.58 -4.89 -7.45
C MET A 240 10.41 -4.92 -5.93
N ILE A 241 9.42 -5.65 -5.42
CA ILE A 241 9.22 -5.83 -3.97
C ILE A 241 10.44 -6.54 -3.34
N LEU A 242 10.91 -7.63 -3.95
CA LEU A 242 12.07 -8.39 -3.46
C LEU A 242 13.35 -7.54 -3.45
N GLU A 243 13.58 -6.77 -4.51
CA GLU A 243 14.70 -5.85 -4.59
C GLU A 243 14.65 -4.78 -3.48
N PHE A 244 13.49 -4.15 -3.28
CA PHE A 244 13.28 -3.19 -2.21
C PHE A 244 13.52 -3.79 -0.83
N MET A 245 12.96 -4.96 -0.53
CA MET A 245 13.15 -5.65 0.74
C MET A 245 14.63 -5.94 1.00
N ARG A 246 15.36 -6.42 -0.02
CA ARG A 246 16.80 -6.68 0.09
C ARG A 246 17.62 -5.40 0.27
N GLU A 247 17.43 -4.40 -0.59
CA GLU A 247 18.32 -3.24 -0.67
C GLU A 247 18.03 -2.16 0.37
N LYS A 248 16.76 -1.97 0.74
CA LYS A 248 16.35 -0.92 1.65
C LYS A 248 16.03 -1.41 3.05
N CYS A 249 15.59 -2.66 3.19
CA CYS A 249 15.19 -3.23 4.47
C CYS A 249 16.18 -4.26 5.02
N GLY A 250 17.21 -4.63 4.26
CA GLY A 250 18.27 -5.57 4.70
C GLY A 250 17.79 -7.03 4.79
N GLU A 251 16.76 -7.40 4.04
CA GLU A 251 16.22 -8.74 4.04
C GLU A 251 17.05 -9.72 3.21
N ASN A 252 17.11 -10.97 3.66
CA ASN A 252 17.68 -12.09 2.94
C ASN A 252 16.57 -12.87 2.20
N VAL A 253 16.02 -12.29 1.10
CA VAL A 253 14.90 -12.83 0.32
C VAL A 253 15.23 -13.09 -1.13
#